data_9f673c5297809f9312a4691115a7029d
#
_entry.id   9f673c5297809f9312a4691115a7029d
#
_cell.length_a   1.000
_cell.length_b   1.000
_cell.length_c   1.000
_cell.angle_alpha   90.00
_cell.angle_beta   90.00
_cell.angle_gamma   90.00
#
_symmetry.space_group_name_H-M   'P 1'
#
loop_
_entity.id
_entity.type
_entity.pdbx_description
1 polymer ?
#
loop_
_entity_poly.entity_id
_entity_poly.type
_entity_poly.pdbx_seq_one_letter_code
_entity_poly.pdbx_strand_id
1 'polypeptide(L)'
;MAEVLITFKIMPAEVDVNIDSIQDAIKKIKTARLSKIEKEPIAFGLVALKPSFIANDEGGAADEIEKELKKIEGIGSAEVIEVTRLL
;
A
#
# COMPACT_ATOMS: atom_id res chain seq x y z
N MET A 1 -1.60 -17.75 16.25
CA MET A 1 -0.95 -16.70 15.48
C MET A 1 -1.97 -15.64 15.11
N ALA A 2 -1.63 -14.39 15.34
CA ALA A 2 -2.54 -13.31 15.03
C ALA A 2 -2.23 -12.73 13.66
N GLU A 3 -3.28 -12.33 12.97
CA GLU A 3 -3.13 -11.62 11.72
C GLU A 3 -3.50 -10.16 11.92
N VAL A 4 -2.89 -9.29 11.15
CA VAL A 4 -3.19 -7.86 11.16
C VAL A 4 -3.53 -7.40 9.75
N LEU A 5 -4.42 -6.43 9.68
CA LEU A 5 -4.73 -5.74 8.43
C LEU A 5 -3.97 -4.41 8.49
N ILE A 6 -3.08 -4.23 7.53
CA ILE A 6 -2.25 -3.03 7.46
C ILE A 6 -2.65 -2.22 6.24
N THR A 7 -3.08 -1.00 6.46
CA THR A 7 -3.49 -0.11 5.38
C THR A 7 -2.43 0.96 5.18
N PHE A 8 -2.02 1.13 3.93
CA PHE A 8 -1.06 2.14 3.55
C PHE A 8 -1.72 3.24 2.76
N LYS A 9 -1.14 4.42 2.81
CA LYS A 9 -1.53 5.50 1.92
C LYS A 9 -0.36 5.76 0.99
N ILE A 10 -0.60 5.58 -0.30
CA ILE A 10 0.41 5.73 -1.32
C ILE A 10 0.07 6.95 -2.16
N MET A 11 1.03 7.86 -2.27
CA MET A 11 0.90 9.05 -3.12
C MET A 11 1.75 8.86 -4.36
N PRO A 12 1.21 9.14 -5.54
CA PRO A 12 2.04 9.11 -6.74
C PRO A 12 3.08 10.24 -6.71
N ALA A 13 4.19 10.02 -7.40
CA ALA A 13 5.25 11.03 -7.45
C ALA A 13 4.80 12.27 -8.23
N GLU A 14 3.98 12.08 -9.26
CA GLU A 14 3.53 13.15 -10.12
C GLU A 14 2.09 12.89 -10.57
N VAL A 15 1.45 13.93 -11.09
CA VAL A 15 0.05 13.86 -11.55
C VAL A 15 -0.11 12.89 -12.71
N ASP A 16 0.88 12.81 -13.58
CA ASP A 16 0.80 12.00 -14.80
C ASP A 16 1.24 10.55 -14.62
N VAL A 17 1.47 10.12 -13.39
CA VAL A 17 1.81 8.73 -13.11
C VAL A 17 0.61 7.84 -13.41
N ASN A 18 0.86 6.71 -14.06
CA ASN A 18 -0.20 5.75 -14.38
C ASN A 18 -0.58 4.96 -13.13
N ILE A 19 -1.73 5.28 -12.57
CA ILE A 19 -2.22 4.66 -11.34
C ILE A 19 -2.48 3.17 -11.54
N ASP A 20 -2.96 2.77 -12.72
CA ASP A 20 -3.22 1.36 -12.99
C ASP A 20 -1.93 0.54 -12.97
N SER A 21 -0.83 1.11 -13.46
CA SER A 21 0.47 0.43 -13.40
C SER A 21 0.92 0.25 -11.96
N ILE A 22 0.70 1.25 -11.11
CA ILE A 22 1.03 1.14 -9.69
C ILE A 22 0.19 0.06 -9.03
N GLN A 23 -1.11 0.01 -9.32
CA GLN A 23 -1.98 -1.02 -8.77
C GLN A 23 -1.50 -2.42 -9.18
N ASP A 24 -1.14 -2.59 -10.43
CA ASP A 24 -0.65 -3.89 -10.91
C ASP A 24 0.62 -4.30 -10.18
N ALA A 25 1.52 -3.35 -9.95
CA ALA A 25 2.75 -3.64 -9.21
C ALA A 25 2.45 -4.00 -7.75
N ILE A 26 1.49 -3.33 -7.13
CA ILE A 26 1.08 -3.64 -5.76
C ILE A 26 0.55 -5.06 -5.69
N LYS A 27 -0.23 -5.48 -6.68
CA LYS A 27 -0.80 -6.83 -6.70
C LYS A 27 0.27 -7.91 -6.82
N LYS A 28 1.46 -7.57 -7.27
CA LYS A 28 2.57 -8.52 -7.41
C LYS A 28 3.39 -8.67 -6.15
N ILE A 29 3.13 -7.88 -5.13
CA ILE A 29 3.84 -7.99 -3.85
C ILE A 29 3.43 -9.29 -3.18
N LYS A 30 4.41 -10.09 -2.77
CA LYS A 30 4.19 -11.40 -2.17
C LYS A 30 4.52 -11.45 -0.69
N THR A 31 5.03 -10.37 -0.14
CA THR A 31 5.39 -10.30 1.28
C THR A 31 4.15 -10.46 2.17
N ALA A 32 3.00 -10.03 1.68
CA ALA A 32 1.74 -10.17 2.38
C ALA A 32 0.61 -10.31 1.38
N ARG A 33 -0.56 -10.72 1.87
CA ARG A 33 -1.72 -10.92 1.00
C ARG A 33 -2.48 -9.61 0.87
N LEU A 34 -2.68 -9.16 -0.35
CA LEU A 34 -3.47 -7.95 -0.61
C LEU A 34 -4.95 -8.24 -0.37
N SER A 35 -5.57 -7.46 0.50
CA SER A 35 -6.99 -7.58 0.79
C SER A 35 -7.82 -6.72 -0.16
N LYS A 36 -7.47 -5.44 -0.27
CA LYS A 36 -8.18 -4.51 -1.14
C LYS A 36 -7.31 -3.32 -1.47
N ILE A 37 -7.67 -2.60 -2.52
CA ILE A 37 -7.06 -1.32 -2.87
C ILE A 37 -8.19 -0.32 -3.07
N GLU A 38 -8.13 0.81 -2.39
CA GLU A 38 -9.07 1.90 -2.58
C GLU A 38 -8.37 3.08 -3.23
N LYS A 39 -9.11 3.84 -4.03
CA LYS A 39 -8.61 5.06 -4.64
C LYS A 39 -9.24 6.24 -3.92
N GLU A 40 -8.44 7.24 -3.62
CA GLU A 40 -8.92 8.46 -2.97
C GLU A 40 -8.44 9.68 -3.76
N PRO A 41 -9.34 10.37 -4.46
CA PRO A 41 -8.95 11.59 -5.15
C PRO A 41 -8.49 12.64 -4.16
N ILE A 42 -7.39 13.31 -4.49
CA ILE A 42 -6.83 14.37 -3.67
C ILE A 42 -6.78 15.63 -4.54
N ALA A 43 -6.40 16.75 -3.95
CA ALA A 43 -6.30 18.01 -4.67
C ALA A 43 -5.32 17.94 -5.84
N PHE A 44 -5.50 18.80 -6.81
CA PHE A 44 -4.58 18.99 -7.95
C PHE A 44 -4.50 17.80 -8.89
N GLY A 45 -5.57 17.00 -8.98
CA GLY A 45 -5.60 15.87 -9.89
C GLY A 45 -4.83 14.64 -9.43
N LEU A 46 -4.29 14.66 -8.22
CA LEU A 46 -3.61 13.51 -7.65
C LEU A 46 -4.63 12.52 -7.10
N VAL A 47 -4.30 11.24 -7.22
CA VAL A 47 -5.11 10.16 -6.66
C VAL A 47 -4.23 9.32 -5.75
N ALA A 48 -4.60 9.23 -4.49
CA ALA A 48 -3.92 8.37 -3.55
C ALA A 48 -4.48 6.95 -3.65
N LEU A 49 -3.63 5.97 -3.41
CA LEU A 49 -4.06 4.58 -3.32
C LEU A 49 -3.96 4.13 -1.87
N LYS A 50 -4.93 3.35 -1.43
CA LYS A 50 -4.96 2.82 -0.08
C LYS A 50 -5.05 1.29 -0.12
N PRO A 51 -3.92 0.62 -0.34
CA PRO A 51 -3.92 -0.84 -0.30
C PRO A 51 -3.93 -1.32 1.15
N SER A 52 -4.70 -2.38 1.40
CA SER A 52 -4.74 -3.05 2.70
C SER A 52 -4.20 -4.45 2.54
N PHE A 53 -3.23 -4.81 3.37
CA PHE A 53 -2.60 -6.13 3.34
C PHE A 53 -2.89 -6.89 4.61
N ILE A 54 -2.98 -8.20 4.49
CA ILE A 54 -3.12 -9.08 5.64
C ILE A 54 -1.78 -9.77 5.85
N ALA A 55 -1.23 -9.64 7.05
CA ALA A 55 0.07 -10.19 7.38
C ALA A 55 0.04 -10.77 8.79
N ASN A 56 1.03 -11.60 9.10
CA ASN A 56 1.17 -12.12 10.45
C ASN A 56 1.68 -11.03 11.37
N ASP A 57 1.19 -11.05 12.60
CA ASP A 57 1.61 -10.07 13.61
C ASP A 57 2.92 -10.55 14.26
N GLU A 58 3.99 -10.55 13.47
CA GLU A 58 5.29 -11.02 13.92
C GLU A 58 6.30 -9.90 14.06
N GLY A 59 5.86 -8.65 13.91
CA GLY A 59 6.76 -7.52 13.90
C GLY A 59 7.49 -7.41 12.57
N GLY A 60 7.70 -6.19 12.11
CA GLY A 60 8.46 -5.93 10.89
C GLY A 60 7.69 -6.12 9.58
N ALA A 61 6.51 -6.72 9.61
CA ALA A 61 5.74 -6.95 8.38
C ALA A 61 5.42 -5.63 7.69
N ALA A 62 4.98 -4.64 8.45
CA ALA A 62 4.66 -3.33 7.90
C ALA A 62 5.86 -2.69 7.23
N ASP A 63 7.04 -2.78 7.87
CA ASP A 63 8.27 -2.21 7.32
C ASP A 63 8.67 -2.90 6.02
N GLU A 64 8.53 -4.22 5.96
CA GLU A 64 8.87 -4.97 4.75
C GLU A 64 7.96 -4.60 3.59
N ILE A 65 6.66 -4.51 3.86
CA ILE A 65 5.70 -4.12 2.83
C ILE A 65 5.98 -2.69 2.37
N GLU A 66 6.27 -1.79 3.31
CA GLU A 66 6.59 -0.42 2.97
C GLU A 66 7.80 -0.33 2.04
N LYS A 67 8.84 -1.12 2.32
CA LYS A 67 10.03 -1.15 1.47
C LYS A 67 9.68 -1.64 0.07
N GLU A 68 8.85 -2.67 -0.03
CA GLU A 68 8.43 -3.18 -1.33
C GLU A 68 7.61 -2.14 -2.10
N LEU A 69 6.73 -1.44 -1.40
CA LEU A 69 5.93 -0.39 -2.04
C LEU A 69 6.81 0.74 -2.57
N LYS A 70 7.81 1.14 -1.79
CA LYS A 70 8.70 2.23 -2.20
C LYS A 70 9.57 1.90 -3.39
N LYS A 71 9.74 0.62 -3.71
CA LYS A 71 10.50 0.20 -4.88
C LYS A 71 9.71 0.32 -6.18
N ILE A 72 8.40 0.52 -6.09
CA ILE A 72 7.56 0.63 -7.27
C ILE A 72 7.79 1.98 -7.94
N GLU A 73 8.05 1.95 -9.24
CA GLU A 73 8.26 3.17 -10.00
C GLU A 73 6.98 4.00 -10.03
N GLY A 74 7.11 5.28 -9.81
CA GLY A 74 5.98 6.21 -9.84
C GLY A 74 5.41 6.54 -8.46
N ILE A 75 5.87 5.86 -7.40
CA ILE A 75 5.42 6.16 -6.06
C ILE A 75 6.26 7.27 -5.45
N GLY A 76 5.59 8.33 -4.98
CA GLY A 76 6.26 9.42 -4.30
C GLY A 76 6.41 9.16 -2.81
N SER A 77 5.40 8.57 -2.19
CA SER A 77 5.48 8.23 -0.77
C SER A 77 4.56 7.06 -0.46
N ALA A 78 4.89 6.33 0.57
CA ALA A 78 4.06 5.24 1.08
C ALA A 78 4.20 5.25 2.60
N GLU A 79 3.07 5.27 3.30
CA GLU A 79 3.09 5.28 4.76
C GLU A 79 1.95 4.45 5.33
N VAL A 80 2.16 3.91 6.51
CA VAL A 80 1.12 3.15 7.21
C VAL A 80 0.16 4.16 7.85
N ILE A 81 -1.13 3.99 7.57
CA ILE A 81 -2.15 4.87 8.15
C ILE A 81 -3.05 4.13 9.14
N GLU A 82 -3.08 2.81 9.07
CA GLU A 82 -3.92 2.04 9.98
C GLU A 82 -3.39 0.62 10.12
N VAL A 83 -3.43 0.11 11.34
CA VAL A 83 -3.12 -1.30 11.61
C VAL A 83 -4.26 -1.82 12.48
N THR A 84 -4.95 -2.84 11.99
CA THR A 84 -6.08 -3.43 12.71
C THR A 84 -5.78 -4.91 12.94
N ARG A 85 -5.88 -5.33 14.19
CA ARG A 85 -5.68 -6.74 14.50
C ARG A 85 -6.92 -7.54 14.08
N LEU A 86 -6.67 -8.63 13.38
CA LEU A 86 -7.72 -9.57 13.00
C LEU A 86 -7.69 -10.75 13.94
N LEU A 87 -8.82 -11.29 14.24
CA LEU A 87 -8.90 -12.45 15.14
C LEU A 87 -8.65 -13.74 14.39
#